data_e10cbeee467d84805a85db9b9d62d987
#
_entry.id   e10cbeee467d84805a85db9b9d62d987
#
_cell.length_a   1.000
_cell.length_b   1.000
_cell.length_c   1.000
_cell.angle_alpha   90.00
_cell.angle_beta   90.00
_cell.angle_gamma   90.00
#
_symmetry.space_group_name_H-M   'P 1'
#
loop_
_entity.id
_entity.type
_entity.pdbx_description
1 polymer ?
#
loop_
_entity_poly.entity_id
_entity_poly.type
_entity_poly.pdbx_seq_one_letter_code
_entity_poly.pdbx_strand_id
1 'polypeptide(L)'
;LGTAVGGALVSQAWLQGPAAALAAPPGLSALQLSLLAVMVVYALAALLNRAVPDSGARYPAPARQPLRLTREFARDNRTLWRDREGGLSLAATTIFWGVGATLQFIVLRWAVECMDLALSQAALLQGVVALGVVAGATAAGRWVPLAAAPRLLGCGVLLGLAMPALALAPNLWVAVPLLVLAGATGGLMVVPLNALLQHRGFELLTAGRSIAVQGFNENASVLAMLAGYAALVAL
;
A
#
# COMPACT_ATOMS: atom_id res chain seq x y z
N LEU A 1 -5.06 5.70 -7.86
CA LEU A 1 -4.76 6.81 -8.79
C LEU A 1 -3.30 6.80 -9.22
N GLY A 2 -2.32 6.78 -8.29
CA GLY A 2 -0.89 6.78 -8.63
C GLY A 2 -0.47 5.66 -9.59
N THR A 3 -0.95 4.43 -9.36
CA THR A 3 -0.66 3.27 -10.22
C THR A 3 -1.24 3.43 -11.62
N ALA A 4 -2.46 3.97 -11.73
CA ALA A 4 -3.11 4.21 -13.03
C ALA A 4 -2.39 5.32 -13.81
N VAL A 5 -2.04 6.42 -13.15
CA VAL A 5 -1.25 7.52 -13.74
C VAL A 5 0.15 7.04 -14.14
N GLY A 6 0.83 6.28 -13.25
CA GLY A 6 2.13 5.69 -13.55
C GLY A 6 2.06 4.73 -14.74
N GLY A 7 1.06 3.85 -14.78
CA GLY A 7 0.83 2.96 -15.92
C GLY A 7 0.57 3.70 -17.23
N ALA A 8 -0.20 4.78 -17.19
CA ALA A 8 -0.43 5.63 -18.36
C ALA A 8 0.85 6.31 -18.87
N LEU A 9 1.68 6.83 -17.95
CA LEU A 9 2.93 7.50 -18.27
C LEU A 9 4.02 6.55 -18.82
N VAL A 10 3.93 5.24 -18.54
CA VAL A 10 4.86 4.21 -19.05
C VAL A 10 4.24 3.43 -20.21
N SER A 11 2.99 3.72 -20.59
CA SER A 11 2.32 3.02 -21.69
C SER A 11 3.03 3.29 -23.03
N GLN A 12 3.03 2.30 -23.91
CA GLN A 12 3.58 2.46 -25.27
C GLN A 12 2.85 3.57 -26.06
N ALA A 13 1.54 3.73 -25.82
CA ALA A 13 0.75 4.80 -26.44
C ALA A 13 1.25 6.19 -26.05
N TRP A 14 1.72 6.39 -24.79
CA TRP A 14 2.34 7.62 -24.36
C TRP A 14 3.79 7.73 -24.87
N LEU A 15 4.62 6.70 -24.65
CA LEU A 15 6.06 6.74 -24.96
C LEU A 15 6.34 6.89 -26.47
N GLN A 16 5.45 6.39 -27.33
CA GLN A 16 5.59 6.42 -28.80
C GLN A 16 4.57 7.36 -29.46
N GLY A 17 3.69 7.98 -28.67
CA GLY A 17 2.63 8.83 -29.18
C GLY A 17 3.11 10.22 -29.57
N PRO A 18 2.38 10.89 -30.50
CA PRO A 18 2.71 12.25 -30.94
C PRO A 18 2.64 13.28 -29.79
N ALA A 19 1.82 13.01 -28.76
CA ALA A 19 1.72 13.86 -27.58
C ALA A 19 3.01 13.92 -26.80
N ALA A 20 3.71 12.79 -26.62
CA ALA A 20 5.01 12.75 -25.95
C ALA A 20 6.10 13.44 -26.78
N ALA A 21 6.08 13.26 -28.09
CA ALA A 21 7.02 13.92 -29.00
C ALA A 21 6.84 15.45 -29.02
N LEU A 22 5.58 15.94 -28.92
CA LEU A 22 5.26 17.37 -28.83
C LEU A 22 5.57 17.97 -27.45
N ALA A 23 5.42 17.19 -26.39
CA ALA A 23 5.65 17.65 -25.01
C ALA A 23 7.11 17.55 -24.56
N ALA A 24 7.92 16.74 -25.25
CA ALA A 24 9.32 16.57 -24.90
C ALA A 24 10.18 17.73 -25.44
N PRO A 25 10.90 18.49 -24.60
CA PRO A 25 11.91 19.42 -25.06
C PRO A 25 12.98 18.70 -25.90
N PRO A 26 13.68 19.40 -26.81
CA PRO A 26 14.75 18.82 -27.59
C PRO A 26 15.80 18.15 -26.69
N GLY A 27 16.06 16.85 -26.91
CA GLY A 27 17.04 16.08 -26.14
C GLY A 27 16.51 15.27 -24.98
N LEU A 28 15.20 15.33 -24.66
CA LEU A 28 14.58 14.49 -23.61
C LEU A 28 13.74 13.35 -24.23
N SER A 29 13.93 12.14 -23.70
CA SER A 29 13.08 11.00 -24.07
C SER A 29 11.72 11.07 -23.33
N ALA A 30 10.70 10.39 -23.89
CA ALA A 30 9.38 10.30 -23.27
C ALA A 30 9.43 9.70 -21.84
N LEU A 31 10.36 8.76 -21.59
CA LEU A 31 10.59 8.19 -20.26
C LEU A 31 11.14 9.25 -19.29
N GLN A 32 12.10 10.07 -19.73
CA GLN A 32 12.64 11.16 -18.92
C GLN A 32 11.57 12.21 -18.61
N LEU A 33 10.68 12.50 -19.57
CA LEU A 33 9.54 13.39 -19.35
C LEU A 33 8.59 12.82 -18.30
N SER A 34 8.31 11.52 -18.34
CA SER A 34 7.49 10.84 -17.31
C SER A 34 8.13 10.92 -15.92
N LEU A 35 9.43 10.73 -15.82
CA LEU A 35 10.18 10.88 -14.55
C LEU A 35 10.15 12.33 -14.05
N LEU A 36 10.30 13.31 -14.94
CA LEU A 36 10.18 14.73 -14.58
C LEU A 36 8.77 15.07 -14.07
N ALA A 37 7.72 14.54 -14.70
CA ALA A 37 6.35 14.72 -14.22
C ALA A 37 6.18 14.20 -12.78
N VAL A 38 6.70 13.01 -12.47
CA VAL A 38 6.70 12.46 -11.11
C VAL A 38 7.49 13.34 -10.15
N MET A 39 8.67 13.82 -10.55
CA MET A 39 9.49 14.74 -9.74
C MET A 39 8.75 16.05 -9.43
N VAL A 40 8.04 16.62 -10.41
CA VAL A 40 7.21 17.82 -10.20
C VAL A 40 6.11 17.57 -9.18
N VAL A 41 5.42 16.42 -9.25
CA VAL A 41 4.40 16.04 -8.25
C VAL A 41 5.00 15.95 -6.84
N TYR A 42 6.18 15.33 -6.68
CA TYR A 42 6.87 15.28 -5.39
C TYR A 42 7.33 16.67 -4.92
N ALA A 43 7.82 17.52 -5.82
CA ALA A 43 8.21 18.90 -5.48
C ALA A 43 7.00 19.71 -5.01
N LEU A 44 5.87 19.60 -5.70
CA LEU A 44 4.61 20.24 -5.28
C LEU A 44 4.14 19.72 -3.92
N ALA A 45 4.18 18.42 -3.70
CA ALA A 45 3.84 17.83 -2.40
C ALA A 45 4.77 18.34 -1.28
N ALA A 46 6.07 18.48 -1.54
CA ALA A 46 7.02 19.05 -0.59
C ALA A 46 6.75 20.52 -0.30
N LEU A 47 6.37 21.31 -1.31
CA LEU A 47 5.99 22.72 -1.15
C LEU A 47 4.70 22.85 -0.32
N LEU A 48 3.67 22.03 -0.62
CA LEU A 48 2.42 22.00 0.14
C LEU A 48 2.65 21.58 1.59
N ASN A 49 3.58 20.66 1.84
CA ASN A 49 3.94 20.24 3.20
C ASN A 49 4.52 21.39 4.04
N ARG A 50 5.14 22.40 3.42
CA ARG A 50 5.60 23.62 4.14
C ARG A 50 4.45 24.51 4.61
N ALA A 51 3.27 24.39 4.02
CA ALA A 51 2.07 25.13 4.40
C ALA A 51 1.29 24.45 5.55
N VAL A 52 1.72 23.25 6.00
CA VAL A 52 1.10 22.58 7.15
C VAL A 52 1.37 23.40 8.40
N PRO A 53 0.30 23.87 9.11
CA PRO A 53 0.47 24.68 10.30
C PRO A 53 1.09 23.87 11.44
N ASP A 54 1.85 24.55 12.31
CA ASP A 54 2.36 23.94 13.53
C ASP A 54 1.17 23.54 14.43
N SER A 55 1.07 22.26 14.75
CA SER A 55 0.04 21.72 15.63
C SER A 55 0.16 22.21 17.10
N GLY A 56 1.24 22.89 17.44
CA GLY A 56 1.56 23.29 18.81
C GLY A 56 1.97 22.14 19.74
N ALA A 57 1.90 20.89 19.29
CA ALA A 57 2.31 19.73 20.08
C ALA A 57 3.83 19.79 20.35
N ARG A 58 4.22 19.72 21.63
CA ARG A 58 5.62 19.69 22.04
C ARG A 58 5.92 18.36 22.70
N TYR A 59 6.87 17.63 22.14
CA TYR A 59 7.34 16.36 22.68
C TYR A 59 8.77 16.51 23.21
N PRO A 60 9.17 15.70 24.22
CA PRO A 60 10.55 15.67 24.67
C PRO A 60 11.50 15.41 23.51
N ALA A 61 12.63 16.10 23.50
CA ALA A 61 13.64 15.91 22.47
C ALA A 61 14.09 14.43 22.42
N PRO A 62 14.22 13.82 21.23
CA PRO A 62 14.67 12.46 21.12
C PRO A 62 16.11 12.29 21.63
N ALA A 63 16.44 11.10 22.09
CA ALA A 63 17.80 10.81 22.52
C ALA A 63 18.79 11.05 21.37
N ARG A 64 19.88 11.76 21.62
CA ARG A 64 20.91 12.02 20.61
C ARG A 64 21.84 10.82 20.38
N GLN A 65 21.85 9.85 21.32
CA GLN A 65 22.69 8.65 21.24
C GLN A 65 21.98 7.55 20.43
N PRO A 66 22.58 7.01 19.35
CA PRO A 66 21.93 6.02 18.48
C PRO A 66 21.51 4.75 19.23
N LEU A 67 22.35 4.23 20.13
CA LEU A 67 22.04 3.04 20.95
C LEU A 67 20.86 3.26 21.89
N ARG A 68 20.68 4.46 22.41
CA ARG A 68 19.53 4.79 23.25
C ARG A 68 18.27 4.89 22.40
N LEU A 69 18.38 5.48 21.23
CA LEU A 69 17.28 5.61 20.28
C LEU A 69 16.76 4.23 19.84
N THR A 70 17.66 3.30 19.49
CA THR A 70 17.27 1.93 19.12
C THR A 70 16.63 1.15 20.28
N ARG A 71 17.11 1.34 21.51
CA ARG A 71 16.47 0.73 22.69
C ARG A 71 15.08 1.31 22.98
N GLU A 72 14.92 2.63 22.84
CA GLU A 72 13.62 3.29 22.99
C GLU A 72 12.65 2.77 21.92
N PHE A 73 13.07 2.69 20.66
CA PHE A 73 12.29 2.14 19.57
C PHE A 73 11.89 0.67 19.82
N ALA A 74 12.83 -0.18 20.24
CA ALA A 74 12.55 -1.58 20.54
C ALA A 74 11.53 -1.73 21.69
N ARG A 75 11.63 -0.85 22.70
CA ARG A 75 10.64 -0.80 23.79
C ARG A 75 9.27 -0.39 23.28
N ASP A 76 9.19 0.66 22.46
CA ASP A 76 7.94 1.18 21.90
C ASP A 76 7.29 0.11 21.00
N ASN A 77 8.07 -0.55 20.16
CA ASN A 77 7.62 -1.68 19.34
C ASN A 77 7.06 -2.81 20.21
N ARG A 78 7.78 -3.22 21.25
CA ARG A 78 7.31 -4.26 22.19
C ARG A 78 6.04 -3.84 22.94
N THR A 79 5.91 -2.57 23.31
CA THR A 79 4.73 -2.04 24.00
C THR A 79 3.50 -2.18 23.10
N LEU A 80 3.61 -1.77 21.84
CA LEU A 80 2.49 -1.85 20.90
C LEU A 80 2.11 -3.30 20.55
N TRP A 81 3.11 -4.20 20.36
CA TRP A 81 2.86 -5.62 20.13
C TRP A 81 2.22 -6.33 21.30
N ARG A 82 2.43 -5.87 22.55
CA ARG A 82 1.84 -6.46 23.75
C ARG A 82 0.45 -5.96 24.08
N ASP A 83 0.06 -4.81 23.52
CA ASP A 83 -1.31 -4.33 23.66
C ASP A 83 -2.24 -5.24 22.85
N ARG A 84 -3.38 -5.61 23.43
CA ARG A 84 -4.29 -6.57 22.79
C ARG A 84 -4.85 -6.06 21.47
N GLU A 85 -5.31 -4.82 21.43
CA GLU A 85 -5.92 -4.23 20.24
C GLU A 85 -4.86 -3.64 19.31
N GLY A 86 -3.85 -2.97 19.85
CA GLY A 86 -2.74 -2.42 19.11
C GLY A 86 -1.91 -3.50 18.43
N GLY A 87 -1.55 -4.57 19.15
CA GLY A 87 -0.79 -5.70 18.61
C GLY A 87 -1.56 -6.48 17.54
N LEU A 88 -2.87 -6.70 17.75
CA LEU A 88 -3.73 -7.34 16.76
C LEU A 88 -3.80 -6.50 15.46
N SER A 89 -4.02 -5.19 15.61
CA SER A 89 -4.11 -4.28 14.46
C SER A 89 -2.75 -4.15 13.76
N LEU A 90 -1.66 -4.06 14.52
CA LEU A 90 -0.30 -4.01 13.99
C LEU A 90 0.03 -5.29 13.20
N ALA A 91 -0.30 -6.48 13.75
CA ALA A 91 -0.11 -7.75 13.04
C ALA A 91 -0.89 -7.79 11.72
N ALA A 92 -2.17 -7.42 11.78
CA ALA A 92 -3.04 -7.44 10.60
C ALA A 92 -2.55 -6.47 9.51
N THR A 93 -2.21 -5.22 9.85
CA THR A 93 -1.70 -4.25 8.87
C THR A 93 -0.33 -4.64 8.34
N THR A 94 0.56 -5.15 9.20
CA THR A 94 1.89 -5.65 8.83
C THR A 94 1.80 -6.78 7.79
N ILE A 95 0.96 -7.79 8.05
CA ILE A 95 0.74 -8.90 7.11
C ILE A 95 0.06 -8.40 5.84
N PHE A 96 -0.95 -7.54 5.97
CA PHE A 96 -1.68 -6.99 4.83
C PHE A 96 -0.75 -6.29 3.82
N TRP A 97 0.14 -5.42 4.30
CA TRP A 97 1.07 -4.70 3.43
C TRP A 97 2.12 -5.61 2.80
N GLY A 98 2.67 -6.56 3.56
CA GLY A 98 3.62 -7.54 3.02
C GLY A 98 3.02 -8.43 1.95
N VAL A 99 1.85 -9.02 2.25
CA VAL A 99 1.11 -9.86 1.29
C VAL A 99 0.66 -9.03 0.09
N GLY A 100 0.12 -7.82 0.32
CA GLY A 100 -0.36 -6.93 -0.74
C GLY A 100 0.73 -6.55 -1.74
N ALA A 101 1.94 -6.22 -1.25
CA ALA A 101 3.08 -5.93 -2.10
C ALA A 101 3.49 -7.13 -2.98
N THR A 102 3.48 -8.33 -2.39
CA THR A 102 3.83 -9.56 -3.12
C THR A 102 2.75 -9.93 -4.14
N LEU A 103 1.47 -9.84 -3.75
CA LEU A 103 0.34 -10.12 -4.63
C LEU A 103 0.30 -9.20 -5.84
N GLN A 104 0.75 -7.96 -5.72
CA GLN A 104 0.84 -7.03 -6.83
C GLN A 104 1.71 -7.62 -7.96
N PHE A 105 2.86 -8.20 -7.63
CA PHE A 105 3.74 -8.85 -8.60
C PHE A 105 3.18 -10.17 -9.12
N ILE A 106 2.57 -10.98 -8.25
CA ILE A 106 1.94 -12.24 -8.63
C ILE A 106 0.79 -12.00 -9.62
N VAL A 107 -0.10 -11.04 -9.35
CA VAL A 107 -1.22 -10.71 -10.24
C VAL A 107 -0.72 -10.19 -11.58
N LEU A 108 0.33 -9.36 -11.58
CA LEU A 108 0.92 -8.84 -12.81
C LEU A 108 1.49 -9.97 -13.67
N ARG A 109 2.26 -10.87 -13.06
CA ARG A 109 2.85 -12.03 -13.73
C ARG A 109 1.77 -13.00 -14.24
N TRP A 110 0.77 -13.31 -13.41
CA TRP A 110 -0.36 -14.16 -13.78
C TRP A 110 -1.13 -13.56 -14.99
N ALA A 111 -1.37 -12.26 -15.01
CA ALA A 111 -2.07 -11.60 -16.10
C ALA A 111 -1.29 -11.70 -17.43
N VAL A 112 0.03 -11.61 -17.39
CA VAL A 112 0.87 -11.74 -18.58
C VAL A 112 1.00 -13.21 -19.01
N GLU A 113 1.25 -14.13 -18.08
CA GLU A 113 1.56 -15.53 -18.38
C GLU A 113 0.30 -16.39 -18.64
N CYS A 114 -0.80 -16.12 -17.92
CA CYS A 114 -2.01 -16.95 -18.00
C CYS A 114 -3.14 -16.32 -18.83
N MET A 115 -3.17 -14.97 -18.93
CA MET A 115 -4.21 -14.26 -19.68
C MET A 115 -3.69 -13.65 -20.98
N ASP A 116 -2.41 -13.85 -21.30
CA ASP A 116 -1.73 -13.35 -22.51
C ASP A 116 -1.89 -11.83 -22.70
N LEU A 117 -1.90 -11.09 -21.58
CA LEU A 117 -2.07 -9.64 -21.59
C LEU A 117 -0.73 -8.94 -21.78
N ALA A 118 -0.72 -7.85 -22.54
CA ALA A 118 0.42 -6.94 -22.54
C ALA A 118 0.65 -6.35 -21.13
N LEU A 119 1.90 -6.07 -20.77
CA LEU A 119 2.27 -5.54 -19.45
C LEU A 119 1.49 -4.27 -19.07
N SER A 120 1.20 -3.41 -20.04
CA SER A 120 0.38 -2.21 -19.85
C SER A 120 -1.07 -2.54 -19.48
N GLN A 121 -1.66 -3.56 -20.08
CA GLN A 121 -3.01 -4.05 -19.76
C GLN A 121 -3.03 -4.74 -18.39
N ALA A 122 -2.03 -5.55 -18.08
CA ALA A 122 -1.85 -6.15 -16.76
C ALA A 122 -1.73 -5.08 -15.66
N ALA A 123 -1.02 -3.99 -15.92
CA ALA A 123 -0.94 -2.84 -15.00
C ALA A 123 -2.30 -2.16 -14.76
N LEU A 124 -3.21 -2.15 -15.72
CA LEU A 124 -4.57 -1.63 -15.53
C LEU A 124 -5.38 -2.45 -14.54
N LEU A 125 -5.13 -3.75 -14.42
CA LEU A 125 -5.78 -4.60 -13.41
C LEU A 125 -5.46 -4.14 -11.98
N GLN A 126 -4.28 -3.55 -11.76
CA GLN A 126 -3.96 -2.91 -10.48
C GLN A 126 -4.88 -1.72 -10.18
N GLY A 127 -5.28 -0.99 -11.23
CA GLY A 127 -6.29 0.08 -11.12
C GLY A 127 -7.66 -0.46 -10.71
N VAL A 128 -8.04 -1.63 -11.22
CA VAL A 128 -9.29 -2.33 -10.86
C VAL A 128 -9.28 -2.72 -9.38
N VAL A 129 -8.18 -3.29 -8.88
CA VAL A 129 -8.01 -3.59 -7.45
C VAL A 129 -8.12 -2.31 -6.62
N ALA A 130 -7.48 -1.22 -7.07
CA ALA A 130 -7.54 0.07 -6.37
C ALA A 130 -8.95 0.64 -6.26
N LEU A 131 -9.79 0.47 -7.30
CA LEU A 131 -11.21 0.85 -7.23
C LEU A 131 -11.95 0.04 -6.16
N GLY A 132 -11.69 -1.26 -6.08
CA GLY A 132 -12.20 -2.10 -5.01
C GLY A 132 -11.78 -1.58 -3.63
N VAL A 133 -10.48 -1.30 -3.45
CA VAL A 133 -9.95 -0.76 -2.18
C VAL A 133 -10.65 0.54 -1.79
N VAL A 134 -10.85 1.47 -2.73
CA VAL A 134 -11.56 2.73 -2.47
C VAL A 134 -13.00 2.47 -2.03
N ALA A 135 -13.71 1.57 -2.71
CA ALA A 135 -15.08 1.21 -2.35
C ALA A 135 -15.15 0.59 -0.95
N GLY A 136 -14.28 -0.37 -0.63
CA GLY A 136 -14.18 -1.00 0.68
C GLY A 136 -13.79 -0.02 1.80
N ALA A 137 -12.81 0.84 1.53
CA ALA A 137 -12.37 1.88 2.46
C ALA A 137 -13.48 2.89 2.77
N THR A 138 -14.23 3.31 1.75
CA THR A 138 -15.36 4.23 1.91
C THR A 138 -16.48 3.58 2.71
N ALA A 139 -16.79 2.32 2.43
CA ALA A 139 -17.77 1.53 3.18
C ALA A 139 -17.34 1.39 4.64
N ALA A 140 -16.07 1.07 4.89
CA ALA A 140 -15.51 0.98 6.24
C ALA A 140 -15.65 2.29 7.02
N GLY A 141 -15.22 3.40 6.41
CA GLY A 141 -15.26 4.72 7.06
C GLY A 141 -16.68 5.19 7.38
N ARG A 142 -17.69 4.74 6.59
CA ARG A 142 -19.09 5.15 6.79
C ARG A 142 -19.86 4.26 7.78
N TRP A 143 -19.57 2.97 7.79
CA TRP A 143 -20.44 1.99 8.48
C TRP A 143 -19.76 1.21 9.60
N VAL A 144 -18.43 1.26 9.70
CA VAL A 144 -17.71 0.46 10.70
C VAL A 144 -17.23 1.34 11.85
N PRO A 145 -17.81 1.23 13.04
CA PRO A 145 -17.29 1.92 14.22
C PRO A 145 -15.95 1.30 14.65
N LEU A 146 -15.08 2.10 15.25
CA LEU A 146 -13.73 1.71 15.63
C LEU A 146 -13.71 0.45 16.52
N ALA A 147 -14.66 0.32 17.44
CA ALA A 147 -14.79 -0.84 18.31
C ALA A 147 -15.11 -2.17 17.57
N ALA A 148 -15.63 -2.09 16.34
CA ALA A 148 -15.92 -3.25 15.51
C ALA A 148 -14.73 -3.65 14.58
N ALA A 149 -13.67 -2.86 14.53
CA ALA A 149 -12.51 -3.12 13.69
C ALA A 149 -11.95 -4.56 13.81
N PRO A 150 -11.80 -5.14 15.01
CA PRO A 150 -11.29 -6.51 15.14
C PRO A 150 -12.19 -7.58 14.48
N ARG A 151 -13.49 -7.33 14.35
CA ARG A 151 -14.42 -8.27 13.70
C ARG A 151 -14.18 -8.41 12.20
N LEU A 152 -13.54 -7.42 11.60
CA LEU A 152 -13.21 -7.41 10.16
C LEU A 152 -12.00 -8.27 9.80
N LEU A 153 -11.31 -8.87 10.77
CA LEU A 153 -10.26 -9.86 10.49
C LEU A 153 -10.77 -11.03 9.65
N GLY A 154 -12.07 -11.36 9.75
CA GLY A 154 -12.72 -12.35 8.89
C GLY A 154 -12.63 -11.99 7.39
N CYS A 155 -12.56 -10.71 7.04
CA CYS A 155 -12.32 -10.26 5.66
C CYS A 155 -10.95 -10.73 5.13
N GLY A 156 -9.96 -10.91 6.01
CA GLY A 156 -8.66 -11.47 5.63
C GLY A 156 -8.76 -12.91 5.12
N VAL A 157 -9.68 -13.72 5.68
CA VAL A 157 -9.96 -15.07 5.19
C VAL A 157 -10.59 -15.01 3.79
N LEU A 158 -11.55 -14.11 3.57
CA LEU A 158 -12.15 -13.89 2.25
C LEU A 158 -11.11 -13.45 1.23
N LEU A 159 -10.21 -12.55 1.63
CA LEU A 159 -9.10 -12.13 0.78
C LEU A 159 -8.19 -13.30 0.43
N GLY A 160 -7.85 -14.15 1.41
CA GLY A 160 -7.05 -15.35 1.19
C GLY A 160 -7.73 -16.36 0.25
N LEU A 161 -9.05 -16.53 0.34
CA LEU A 161 -9.83 -17.41 -0.56
C LEU A 161 -10.01 -16.82 -1.97
N ALA A 162 -10.01 -15.50 -2.10
CA ALA A 162 -10.11 -14.84 -3.40
C ALA A 162 -8.86 -15.12 -4.29
N MET A 163 -7.69 -15.37 -3.69
CA MET A 163 -6.45 -15.62 -4.44
C MET A 163 -6.46 -16.91 -5.24
N PRO A 164 -6.75 -18.11 -4.66
CA PRO A 164 -6.88 -19.33 -5.45
C PRO A 164 -8.05 -19.25 -6.44
N ALA A 165 -9.15 -18.58 -6.10
CA ALA A 165 -10.25 -18.35 -7.04
C ALA A 165 -9.79 -17.51 -8.24
N LEU A 166 -8.96 -16.49 -8.03
CA LEU A 166 -8.37 -15.70 -9.10
C LEU A 166 -7.41 -16.52 -9.97
N ALA A 167 -6.58 -17.37 -9.36
CA ALA A 167 -5.66 -18.23 -10.09
C ALA A 167 -6.39 -19.23 -11.03
N LEU A 168 -7.61 -19.61 -10.66
CA LEU A 168 -8.48 -20.50 -11.43
C LEU A 168 -9.43 -19.74 -12.38
N ALA A 169 -9.37 -18.41 -12.45
CA ALA A 169 -10.25 -17.63 -13.29
C ALA A 169 -9.99 -17.93 -14.78
N PRO A 170 -11.01 -18.37 -15.55
CA PRO A 170 -10.81 -18.77 -16.92
C PRO A 170 -10.68 -17.59 -17.91
N ASN A 171 -11.09 -16.41 -17.50
CA ASN A 171 -11.10 -15.21 -18.33
C ASN A 171 -11.20 -13.93 -17.48
N LEU A 172 -11.03 -12.78 -18.15
CA LEU A 172 -11.07 -11.46 -17.49
C LEU A 172 -12.45 -11.11 -16.91
N TRP A 173 -13.54 -11.63 -17.47
CA TRP A 173 -14.90 -11.37 -16.97
C TRP A 173 -15.11 -11.94 -15.57
N VAL A 174 -14.42 -13.03 -15.23
CA VAL A 174 -14.41 -13.62 -13.89
C VAL A 174 -13.32 -12.99 -13.03
N ALA A 175 -12.15 -12.72 -13.60
CA ALA A 175 -11.02 -12.17 -12.87
C ALA A 175 -11.27 -10.74 -12.36
N VAL A 176 -11.87 -9.88 -13.19
CA VAL A 176 -12.13 -8.46 -12.81
C VAL A 176 -13.03 -8.33 -11.59
N PRO A 177 -14.20 -8.99 -11.49
CA PRO A 177 -15.01 -8.98 -10.28
C PRO A 177 -14.27 -9.53 -9.05
N LEU A 178 -13.47 -10.58 -9.19
CA LEU A 178 -12.67 -11.13 -8.09
C LEU A 178 -11.61 -10.14 -7.60
N LEU A 179 -10.94 -9.42 -8.51
CA LEU A 179 -9.98 -8.38 -8.17
C LEU A 179 -10.64 -7.19 -7.45
N VAL A 180 -11.83 -6.77 -7.91
CA VAL A 180 -12.62 -5.74 -7.23
C VAL A 180 -13.02 -6.21 -5.83
N LEU A 181 -13.48 -7.45 -5.70
CA LEU A 181 -13.86 -8.04 -4.42
C LEU A 181 -12.65 -8.15 -3.46
N ALA A 182 -11.51 -8.60 -3.97
CA ALA A 182 -10.26 -8.67 -3.20
C ALA A 182 -9.82 -7.27 -2.73
N GLY A 183 -9.88 -6.27 -3.61
CA GLY A 183 -9.62 -4.89 -3.24
C GLY A 183 -10.60 -4.37 -2.19
N ALA A 184 -11.90 -4.61 -2.37
CA ALA A 184 -12.94 -4.13 -1.47
C ALA A 184 -12.83 -4.78 -0.07
N THR A 185 -12.61 -6.08 0.01
CA THR A 185 -12.38 -6.77 1.29
C THR A 185 -11.12 -6.30 1.98
N GLY A 186 -10.04 -6.05 1.22
CA GLY A 186 -8.80 -5.48 1.74
C GLY A 186 -9.00 -4.07 2.30
N GLY A 187 -9.66 -3.18 1.56
CA GLY A 187 -9.96 -1.81 1.99
C GLY A 187 -10.90 -1.78 3.20
N LEU A 188 -11.93 -2.64 3.21
CA LEU A 188 -12.88 -2.78 4.32
C LEU A 188 -12.18 -3.22 5.62
N MET A 189 -11.16 -4.07 5.51
CA MET A 189 -10.41 -4.58 6.66
C MET A 189 -9.34 -3.60 7.14
N VAL A 190 -8.50 -3.11 6.22
CA VAL A 190 -7.28 -2.37 6.62
C VAL A 190 -7.59 -1.00 7.19
N VAL A 191 -8.61 -0.30 6.68
CA VAL A 191 -8.89 1.08 7.11
C VAL A 191 -9.28 1.17 8.59
N PRO A 192 -10.27 0.41 9.11
CA PRO A 192 -10.61 0.50 10.54
C PRO A 192 -9.55 -0.12 11.45
N LEU A 193 -8.81 -1.15 11.00
CA LEU A 193 -7.68 -1.69 11.78
C LEU A 193 -6.53 -0.69 11.87
N ASN A 194 -6.25 0.05 10.79
CA ASN A 194 -5.26 1.11 10.81
C ASN A 194 -5.68 2.28 11.72
N ALA A 195 -6.96 2.66 11.68
CA ALA A 195 -7.49 3.67 12.60
C ALA A 195 -7.41 3.22 14.07
N LEU A 196 -7.71 1.96 14.37
CA LEU A 196 -7.57 1.39 15.71
C LEU A 196 -6.10 1.35 16.16
N LEU A 197 -5.19 0.96 15.27
CA LEU A 197 -3.76 0.97 15.52
C LEU A 197 -3.25 2.37 15.86
N GLN A 198 -3.66 3.38 15.08
CA GLN A 198 -3.27 4.77 15.34
C GLN A 198 -3.85 5.30 16.66
N HIS A 199 -5.09 4.96 16.98
CA HIS A 199 -5.73 5.33 18.24
C HIS A 199 -4.99 4.74 19.43
N ARG A 200 -4.78 3.42 19.45
CA ARG A 200 -4.02 2.74 20.52
C ARG A 200 -2.57 3.20 20.60
N GLY A 201 -1.95 3.39 19.44
CA GLY A 201 -0.59 3.89 19.37
C GLY A 201 -0.42 5.31 19.92
N PHE A 202 -1.42 6.18 19.74
CA PHE A 202 -1.43 7.51 20.34
C PHE A 202 -1.59 7.46 21.86
N GLU A 203 -2.45 6.57 22.37
CA GLU A 203 -2.65 6.40 23.82
C GLU A 203 -1.43 5.82 24.54
N LEU A 204 -0.75 4.84 23.92
CA LEU A 204 0.36 4.10 24.54
C LEU A 204 1.72 4.79 24.35
N LEU A 205 1.87 5.53 23.27
CA LEU A 205 3.12 6.16 22.84
C LEU A 205 2.90 7.65 22.55
N THR A 206 3.35 8.08 21.40
CA THR A 206 3.01 9.37 20.78
C THR A 206 2.70 9.12 19.31
N ALA A 207 1.98 10.04 18.64
CA ALA A 207 1.64 9.88 17.23
C ALA A 207 2.88 9.55 16.37
N GLY A 208 3.98 10.28 16.51
CA GLY A 208 5.20 10.04 15.74
C GLY A 208 5.87 8.70 16.03
N ARG A 209 5.91 8.28 17.31
CA ARG A 209 6.49 7.00 17.71
C ARG A 209 5.64 5.83 17.22
N SER A 210 4.32 5.95 17.30
CA SER A 210 3.38 4.95 16.79
C SER A 210 3.53 4.75 15.29
N ILE A 211 3.56 5.85 14.53
CA ILE A 211 3.75 5.80 13.06
C ILE A 211 5.11 5.19 12.69
N ALA A 212 6.17 5.49 13.45
CA ALA A 212 7.49 4.91 13.22
C ALA A 212 7.51 3.40 13.45
N VAL A 213 6.85 2.91 14.52
CA VAL A 213 6.72 1.47 14.80
C VAL A 213 5.89 0.80 13.71
N GLN A 214 4.76 1.35 13.34
CA GLN A 214 3.91 0.84 12.26
C GLN A 214 4.70 0.73 10.96
N GLY A 215 5.28 1.83 10.48
CA GLY A 215 6.03 1.88 9.22
C GLY A 215 7.22 0.92 9.19
N PHE A 216 7.92 0.73 10.32
CA PHE A 216 9.00 -0.25 10.42
C PHE A 216 8.49 -1.68 10.20
N ASN A 217 7.43 -2.09 10.92
CA ASN A 217 6.89 -3.45 10.82
C ASN A 217 6.31 -3.72 9.42
N GLU A 218 5.57 -2.78 8.86
CA GLU A 218 5.00 -2.90 7.51
C GLU A 218 6.09 -3.03 6.44
N ASN A 219 7.12 -2.17 6.46
CA ASN A 219 8.22 -2.24 5.51
C ASN A 219 9.08 -3.49 5.69
N ALA A 220 9.32 -3.92 6.93
CA ALA A 220 10.02 -5.18 7.20
C ALA A 220 9.25 -6.38 6.63
N SER A 221 7.92 -6.41 6.77
CA SER A 221 7.06 -7.44 6.18
C SER A 221 7.10 -7.41 4.65
N VAL A 222 7.01 -6.23 4.05
CA VAL A 222 7.13 -6.07 2.59
C VAL A 222 8.45 -6.63 2.08
N LEU A 223 9.58 -6.27 2.71
CA LEU A 223 10.90 -6.77 2.34
C LEU A 223 11.00 -8.28 2.50
N ALA A 224 10.53 -8.83 3.62
CA ALA A 224 10.58 -10.27 3.89
C ALA A 224 9.74 -11.07 2.88
N MET A 225 8.52 -10.61 2.60
CA MET A 225 7.62 -11.26 1.64
C MET A 225 8.14 -11.19 0.21
N LEU A 226 8.67 -10.04 -0.21
CA LEU A 226 9.25 -9.89 -1.55
C LEU A 226 10.54 -10.72 -1.71
N ALA A 227 11.39 -10.78 -0.68
CA ALA A 227 12.57 -11.62 -0.68
C ALA A 227 12.19 -13.12 -0.78
N GLY A 228 11.17 -13.55 -0.02
CA GLY A 228 10.62 -14.90 -0.11
C GLY A 228 10.07 -15.21 -1.49
N TYR A 229 9.31 -14.29 -2.09
CA TYR A 229 8.80 -14.43 -3.45
C TYR A 229 9.93 -14.51 -4.47
N ALA A 230 10.93 -13.64 -4.39
CA ALA A 230 12.08 -13.67 -5.29
C ALA A 230 12.85 -14.98 -5.20
N ALA A 231 13.05 -15.52 -3.98
CA ALA A 231 13.68 -16.82 -3.78
C ALA A 231 12.87 -17.96 -4.40
N LEU A 232 11.53 -17.96 -4.25
CA LEU A 232 10.66 -18.97 -4.87
C LEU A 232 10.67 -18.94 -6.41
N VAL A 233 10.79 -17.76 -6.99
CA VAL A 233 10.83 -17.60 -8.46
C VAL A 233 12.21 -17.98 -9.04
N ALA A 234 13.28 -17.93 -8.23
CA ALA A 234 14.63 -18.28 -8.64
C ALA A 234 14.92 -19.81 -8.57
N LEU A 235 14.04 -20.60 -7.94
CA LEU A 235 14.09 -22.07 -7.87
C LEU A 235 13.43 -22.73 -9.09
#